data_0b5aae7d1d66231fa5f4cc64e8391c57
#
_entry.id   0b5aae7d1d66231fa5f4cc64e8391c57
#
_cell.length_a   1.000
_cell.length_b   1.000
_cell.length_c   1.000
_cell.angle_alpha   90.00
_cell.angle_beta   90.00
_cell.angle_gamma   90.00
#
_symmetry.space_group_name_H-M   'P 1'
#
loop_
_entity.id
_entity.type
_entity.pdbx_description
1 polymer ?
#
loop_
_entity_poly.entity_id
_entity_poly.type
_entity_poly.pdbx_seq_one_letter_code
_entity_poly.pdbx_strand_id
1 'polypeptide(L)'
;CIGSITGLGSYLKDCCGKNITLVVPNEVPQFLKFLSHDMNLYSYNIHKEEVHSALESADMVICMDLNSLKRMDDLGAAIQGCGAYKALIDHHPNPDDTFELVYSYPQSSSTCELAYWIIKELIQIGGENIQMPYNVALSLYTGMMTDTNNFANSVLPSTFRMASELLAYGIDKDKLQGMVFGGYSESRMRLMGDMLLNKMTIYNNL
;
A
#
# COMPACT_ATOMS: atom_id res chain seq x y z
N CYS A 1 0.22 1.55 -3.00
CA CYS A 1 -0.25 1.89 -1.63
C CYS A 1 0.79 1.52 -0.58
N ILE A 2 1.17 2.47 0.31
CA ILE A 2 2.16 2.20 1.37
C ILE A 2 1.66 1.12 2.32
N GLY A 3 0.38 1.16 2.70
CA GLY A 3 -0.21 0.18 3.62
C GLY A 3 -0.12 -1.27 3.13
N SER A 4 -0.28 -1.52 1.82
CA SER A 4 -0.21 -2.89 1.28
C SER A 4 1.20 -3.46 1.32
N ILE A 5 2.21 -2.68 0.90
CA ILE A 5 3.61 -3.14 0.90
C ILE A 5 4.16 -3.30 2.33
N THR A 6 3.84 -2.36 3.24
CA THR A 6 4.30 -2.46 4.65
C THR A 6 3.55 -3.57 5.38
N GLY A 7 2.25 -3.73 5.15
CA GLY A 7 1.46 -4.79 5.79
C GLY A 7 1.92 -6.19 5.37
N LEU A 8 1.95 -6.48 4.07
CA LEU A 8 2.39 -7.78 3.57
C LEU A 8 3.87 -8.02 3.87
N GLY A 9 4.72 -7.01 3.65
CA GLY A 9 6.16 -7.12 3.91
C GLY A 9 6.48 -7.42 5.37
N SER A 10 5.84 -6.72 6.32
CA SER A 10 6.01 -7.02 7.76
C SER A 10 5.55 -8.43 8.10
N TYR A 11 4.41 -8.89 7.58
CA TYR A 11 3.94 -10.24 7.81
C TYR A 11 4.93 -11.30 7.29
N LEU A 12 5.40 -11.14 6.06
CA LEU A 12 6.37 -12.08 5.47
C LEU A 12 7.71 -12.10 6.24
N LYS A 13 8.17 -10.95 6.72
CA LYS A 13 9.37 -10.84 7.56
C LYS A 13 9.16 -11.50 8.91
N ASP A 14 8.14 -11.07 9.66
CA ASP A 14 8.00 -11.37 11.10
C ASP A 14 7.40 -12.77 11.33
N CYS A 15 6.50 -13.22 10.45
CA CYS A 15 5.78 -14.48 10.60
C CYS A 15 6.30 -15.60 9.69
N CYS A 16 6.89 -15.24 8.53
CA CYS A 16 7.39 -16.23 7.57
C CYS A 16 8.93 -16.29 7.48
N GLY A 17 9.64 -15.44 8.26
CA GLY A 17 11.11 -15.41 8.31
C GLY A 17 11.77 -15.03 6.98
N LYS A 18 11.09 -14.25 6.12
CA LYS A 18 11.62 -13.83 4.82
C LYS A 18 12.49 -12.58 4.96
N ASN A 19 13.54 -12.49 4.15
CA ASN A 19 14.30 -11.25 4.01
C ASN A 19 13.54 -10.31 3.08
N ILE A 20 13.07 -9.16 3.61
CA ILE A 20 12.19 -8.25 2.89
C ILE A 20 12.85 -6.87 2.78
N THR A 21 12.89 -6.35 1.57
CA THR A 21 13.21 -4.96 1.26
C THR A 21 11.98 -4.29 0.65
N LEU A 22 11.53 -3.20 1.23
CA LEU A 22 10.42 -2.41 0.71
C LEU A 22 10.97 -1.29 -0.19
N VAL A 23 10.35 -1.13 -1.35
CA VAL A 23 10.76 -0.10 -2.33
C VAL A 23 9.55 0.69 -2.79
N VAL A 24 9.72 2.01 -2.87
CA VAL A 24 8.73 2.93 -3.44
C VAL A 24 9.40 3.83 -4.47
N PRO A 25 8.68 4.31 -5.51
CA PRO A 25 9.26 5.19 -6.52
C PRO A 25 9.79 6.51 -5.93
N ASN A 26 8.99 7.12 -5.05
CA ASN A 26 9.23 8.44 -4.46
C ASN A 26 9.18 8.38 -2.93
N GLU A 27 9.60 9.48 -2.25
CA GLU A 27 9.51 9.57 -0.80
C GLU A 27 8.09 9.38 -0.26
N VAL A 28 8.00 8.61 0.82
CA VAL A 28 6.74 8.42 1.54
C VAL A 28 6.32 9.73 2.20
N PRO A 29 5.06 10.15 2.02
CA PRO A 29 4.52 11.31 2.71
C PRO A 29 4.71 11.24 4.23
N GLN A 30 5.07 12.38 4.86
CA GLN A 30 5.40 12.43 6.29
C GLN A 30 4.33 11.78 7.18
N PHE A 31 3.06 11.96 6.85
CA PHE A 31 1.93 11.43 7.62
C PHE A 31 1.74 9.91 7.48
N LEU A 32 2.46 9.23 6.57
CA LEU A 32 2.46 7.78 6.41
C LEU A 32 3.78 7.13 6.84
N LYS A 33 4.81 7.90 7.22
CA LYS A 33 6.12 7.35 7.59
C LYS A 33 6.06 6.39 8.78
N PHE A 34 5.07 6.54 9.65
CA PHE A 34 4.87 5.62 10.79
C PHE A 34 4.56 4.18 10.36
N LEU A 35 4.12 3.95 9.11
CA LEU A 35 3.83 2.61 8.59
C LEU A 35 5.08 1.81 8.24
N SER A 36 6.23 2.46 8.02
CA SER A 36 7.47 1.74 7.68
C SER A 36 8.00 0.92 8.87
N HIS A 37 7.62 1.29 10.10
CA HIS A 37 8.11 0.66 11.33
C HIS A 37 9.63 0.46 11.27
N ASP A 38 10.14 -0.75 11.63
CA ASP A 38 11.55 -1.11 11.57
C ASP A 38 11.93 -1.79 10.23
N MET A 39 11.18 -1.53 9.16
CA MET A 39 11.44 -2.07 7.83
C MET A 39 12.38 -1.17 7.04
N ASN A 40 13.29 -1.76 6.26
CA ASN A 40 14.08 -1.05 5.27
C ASN A 40 13.16 -0.62 4.12
N LEU A 41 12.74 0.64 4.12
CA LEU A 41 11.92 1.24 3.08
C LEU A 41 12.77 2.23 2.28
N TYR A 42 13.09 1.88 1.05
CA TYR A 42 13.88 2.70 0.14
C TYR A 42 13.01 3.47 -0.85
N SER A 43 13.29 4.75 -1.01
CA SER A 43 12.74 5.58 -2.08
C SER A 43 13.70 5.54 -3.27
N TYR A 44 13.27 5.02 -4.40
CA TYR A 44 14.14 4.78 -5.56
C TYR A 44 14.81 6.06 -6.09
N ASN A 45 14.09 7.19 -6.05
CA ASN A 45 14.66 8.49 -6.46
C ASN A 45 15.86 8.95 -5.62
N ILE A 46 16.07 8.38 -4.42
CA ILE A 46 17.14 8.74 -3.48
C ILE A 46 18.16 7.59 -3.35
N HIS A 47 17.68 6.34 -3.29
CA HIS A 47 18.46 5.15 -2.92
C HIS A 47 18.63 4.18 -4.10
N LYS A 48 19.02 4.70 -5.28
CA LYS A 48 19.09 3.87 -6.51
C LYS A 48 20.03 2.67 -6.35
N GLU A 49 21.21 2.87 -5.76
CA GLU A 49 22.22 1.82 -5.62
C GLU A 49 21.75 0.69 -4.71
N GLU A 50 21.16 1.04 -3.56
CA GLU A 50 20.63 0.06 -2.61
C GLU A 50 19.48 -0.74 -3.21
N VAL A 51 18.62 -0.08 -4.01
CA VAL A 51 17.51 -0.77 -4.70
C VAL A 51 18.02 -1.68 -5.79
N HIS A 52 19.02 -1.27 -6.59
CA HIS A 52 19.62 -2.14 -7.60
C HIS A 52 20.26 -3.37 -6.95
N SER A 53 21.02 -3.19 -5.86
CA SER A 53 21.60 -4.32 -5.12
C SER A 53 20.54 -5.27 -4.56
N ALA A 54 19.42 -4.71 -4.07
CA ALA A 54 18.29 -5.53 -3.61
C ALA A 54 17.62 -6.31 -4.74
N LEU A 55 17.44 -5.69 -5.92
CA LEU A 55 16.87 -6.35 -7.10
C LEU A 55 17.77 -7.46 -7.67
N GLU A 56 19.09 -7.27 -7.65
CA GLU A 56 20.05 -8.29 -8.09
C GLU A 56 20.06 -9.53 -7.21
N SER A 57 19.80 -9.37 -5.91
CA SER A 57 19.78 -10.47 -4.93
C SER A 57 18.39 -11.05 -4.65
N ALA A 58 17.34 -10.47 -5.22
CA ALA A 58 15.98 -10.90 -4.96
C ALA A 58 15.63 -12.19 -5.72
N ASP A 59 15.02 -13.15 -5.02
CA ASP A 59 14.36 -14.30 -5.65
C ASP A 59 13.02 -13.93 -6.29
N MET A 60 12.31 -12.97 -5.67
CA MET A 60 10.98 -12.52 -6.09
C MET A 60 10.80 -11.02 -5.84
N VAL A 61 10.16 -10.35 -6.78
CA VAL A 61 9.65 -8.97 -6.64
C VAL A 61 8.14 -9.02 -6.66
N ILE A 62 7.51 -8.56 -5.57
CA ILE A 62 6.04 -8.44 -5.46
C ILE A 62 5.66 -6.97 -5.70
N CYS A 63 5.08 -6.70 -6.85
CA CYS A 63 4.52 -5.40 -7.18
C CYS A 63 3.11 -5.29 -6.63
N MET A 64 2.80 -4.16 -5.99
CA MET A 64 1.51 -3.98 -5.34
C MET A 64 0.91 -2.61 -5.70
N ASP A 65 -0.40 -2.61 -5.96
CA ASP A 65 -1.20 -1.40 -6.19
C ASP A 65 -0.81 -0.63 -7.47
N LEU A 66 -0.56 -1.38 -8.51
CA LEU A 66 -0.31 -0.87 -9.86
C LEU A 66 -0.63 -1.98 -10.86
N ASN A 67 -1.11 -1.61 -12.03
CA ASN A 67 -1.41 -2.57 -13.10
C ASN A 67 -0.29 -2.69 -14.15
N SER A 68 0.71 -1.80 -14.12
CA SER A 68 1.81 -1.79 -15.09
C SER A 68 3.08 -1.19 -14.47
N LEU A 69 4.23 -1.78 -14.79
CA LEU A 69 5.55 -1.26 -14.40
C LEU A 69 5.83 0.13 -14.99
N LYS A 70 5.19 0.50 -16.10
CA LYS A 70 5.32 1.83 -16.71
C LYS A 70 4.88 2.98 -15.80
N ARG A 71 4.08 2.69 -14.78
CA ARG A 71 3.65 3.69 -13.78
C ARG A 71 4.73 4.05 -12.77
N MET A 72 5.86 3.34 -12.77
CA MET A 72 6.98 3.54 -11.84
C MET A 72 8.24 4.11 -12.53
N ASP A 73 8.12 4.58 -13.78
CA ASP A 73 9.21 5.19 -14.54
C ASP A 73 10.51 4.33 -14.50
N ASP A 74 11.63 4.92 -14.07
CA ASP A 74 12.94 4.26 -13.98
C ASP A 74 12.94 3.01 -13.07
N LEU A 75 12.20 3.03 -11.97
CA LEU A 75 12.07 1.85 -11.10
C LEU A 75 11.40 0.71 -11.83
N GLY A 76 10.36 1.00 -12.62
CA GLY A 76 9.69 0.00 -13.45
C GLY A 76 10.64 -0.65 -14.45
N ALA A 77 11.49 0.15 -15.09
CA ALA A 77 12.53 -0.36 -16.00
C ALA A 77 13.57 -1.24 -15.28
N ALA A 78 13.99 -0.85 -14.07
CA ALA A 78 14.89 -1.64 -13.24
C ALA A 78 14.29 -2.99 -12.84
N ILE A 79 13.02 -3.01 -12.41
CA ILE A 79 12.28 -4.25 -12.08
C ILE A 79 12.11 -5.12 -13.32
N GLN A 80 11.78 -4.54 -14.47
CA GLN A 80 11.63 -5.29 -15.72
C GLN A 80 12.93 -5.98 -16.12
N GLY A 81 14.08 -5.31 -15.91
CA GLY A 81 15.40 -5.82 -16.25
C GLY A 81 16.01 -6.81 -15.24
N CYS A 82 15.47 -6.95 -14.02
CA CYS A 82 16.00 -7.87 -13.03
C CYS A 82 15.61 -9.34 -13.32
N GLY A 83 16.45 -10.27 -12.83
CA GLY A 83 16.23 -11.72 -13.00
C GLY A 83 15.23 -12.34 -12.02
N ALA A 84 14.70 -11.58 -11.05
CA ALA A 84 13.79 -12.07 -10.05
C ALA A 84 12.42 -12.44 -10.64
N TYR A 85 11.73 -13.42 -10.02
CA TYR A 85 10.35 -13.75 -10.34
C TYR A 85 9.42 -12.60 -9.99
N LYS A 86 8.56 -12.16 -10.92
CA LYS A 86 7.71 -10.98 -10.76
C LYS A 86 6.26 -11.38 -10.47
N ALA A 87 5.77 -10.99 -9.32
CA ALA A 87 4.38 -11.18 -8.93
C ALA A 87 3.68 -9.84 -8.80
N LEU A 88 2.39 -9.83 -9.10
CA LEU A 88 1.49 -8.67 -8.98
C LEU A 88 0.36 -8.97 -8.03
N ILE A 89 0.10 -8.05 -7.08
CA ILE A 89 -1.11 -8.02 -6.26
C ILE A 89 -1.75 -6.65 -6.48
N ASP A 90 -2.92 -6.62 -7.12
CA ASP A 90 -3.50 -5.36 -7.56
C ASP A 90 -5.03 -5.40 -7.68
N HIS A 91 -5.67 -4.25 -7.52
CA HIS A 91 -7.11 -4.08 -7.74
C HIS A 91 -7.43 -3.16 -8.95
N HIS A 92 -6.43 -2.72 -9.70
CA HIS A 92 -6.67 -1.97 -10.93
C HIS A 92 -7.02 -2.89 -12.09
N PRO A 93 -7.81 -2.43 -13.05
CA PRO A 93 -8.13 -3.22 -14.26
C PRO A 93 -6.93 -3.29 -15.21
N ASN A 94 -6.94 -4.32 -16.06
CA ASN A 94 -6.00 -4.51 -17.17
C ASN A 94 -4.52 -4.56 -16.73
N PRO A 95 -4.10 -5.55 -15.91
CA PRO A 95 -2.69 -5.78 -15.62
C PRO A 95 -1.93 -6.08 -16.92
N ASP A 96 -0.67 -5.61 -17.03
CA ASP A 96 0.17 -5.94 -18.17
C ASP A 96 0.76 -7.36 -18.09
N ASP A 97 1.33 -7.84 -19.22
CA ASP A 97 1.85 -9.21 -19.36
C ASP A 97 3.26 -9.41 -18.77
N THR A 98 3.77 -8.43 -18.02
CA THR A 98 5.15 -8.45 -17.49
C THR A 98 5.30 -9.41 -16.31
N PHE A 99 4.21 -9.73 -15.61
CA PHE A 99 4.21 -10.48 -14.37
C PHE A 99 3.99 -11.97 -14.62
N GLU A 100 4.82 -12.83 -14.00
CA GLU A 100 4.68 -14.28 -14.07
C GLU A 100 3.53 -14.80 -13.19
N LEU A 101 3.20 -14.08 -12.10
CA LEU A 101 2.06 -14.37 -11.23
C LEU A 101 1.22 -13.10 -11.07
N VAL A 102 -0.07 -13.22 -11.38
CA VAL A 102 -1.01 -12.08 -11.27
C VAL A 102 -2.16 -12.46 -10.33
N TYR A 103 -2.27 -11.73 -9.22
CA TYR A 103 -3.42 -11.76 -8.32
C TYR A 103 -4.12 -10.40 -8.40
N SER A 104 -5.02 -10.27 -9.38
CA SER A 104 -5.70 -9.00 -9.68
C SER A 104 -7.22 -9.17 -9.55
N TYR A 105 -7.82 -8.28 -8.73
CA TYR A 105 -9.26 -8.27 -8.47
C TYR A 105 -9.81 -6.82 -8.48
N PRO A 106 -10.24 -6.33 -9.64
CA PRO A 106 -10.74 -4.95 -9.79
C PRO A 106 -11.98 -4.62 -8.94
N GLN A 107 -12.70 -5.64 -8.46
CA GLN A 107 -13.85 -5.46 -7.57
C GLN A 107 -13.45 -5.24 -6.12
N SER A 108 -12.20 -5.50 -5.73
CA SER A 108 -11.74 -5.25 -4.36
C SER A 108 -11.68 -3.75 -4.06
N SER A 109 -11.94 -3.36 -2.83
CA SER A 109 -11.88 -1.96 -2.41
C SER A 109 -10.47 -1.36 -2.48
N SER A 110 -9.47 -2.21 -2.33
CA SER A 110 -8.06 -1.79 -2.29
C SER A 110 -7.13 -2.99 -2.42
N THR A 111 -5.88 -2.74 -2.79
CA THR A 111 -4.82 -3.76 -2.72
C THR A 111 -4.55 -4.21 -1.28
N CYS A 112 -4.83 -3.36 -0.28
CA CYS A 112 -4.76 -3.76 1.13
C CYS A 112 -5.79 -4.83 1.50
N GLU A 113 -6.98 -4.79 0.92
CA GLU A 113 -7.98 -5.84 1.12
C GLU A 113 -7.49 -7.17 0.53
N LEU A 114 -6.87 -7.16 -0.65
CA LEU A 114 -6.28 -8.37 -1.24
C LEU A 114 -5.13 -8.92 -0.38
N ALA A 115 -4.23 -8.06 0.08
CA ALA A 115 -3.14 -8.46 0.97
C ALA A 115 -3.66 -9.04 2.29
N TYR A 116 -4.73 -8.47 2.86
CA TYR A 116 -5.39 -9.00 4.05
C TYR A 116 -5.89 -10.44 3.85
N TRP A 117 -6.58 -10.73 2.76
CA TRP A 117 -7.08 -12.06 2.47
C TRP A 117 -5.96 -13.05 2.23
N ILE A 118 -4.88 -12.65 1.53
CA ILE A 118 -3.68 -13.48 1.37
C ILE A 118 -3.08 -13.83 2.74
N ILE A 119 -2.92 -12.86 3.62
CA ILE A 119 -2.38 -13.09 4.97
C ILE A 119 -3.30 -14.00 5.79
N LYS A 120 -4.62 -13.86 5.69
CA LYS A 120 -5.57 -14.77 6.36
C LYS A 120 -5.40 -16.22 5.91
N GLU A 121 -5.22 -16.44 4.61
CA GLU A 121 -4.94 -17.78 4.06
C GLU A 121 -3.58 -18.31 4.53
N LEU A 122 -2.54 -17.47 4.55
CA LEU A 122 -1.22 -17.88 5.05
C LEU A 122 -1.25 -18.25 6.54
N ILE A 123 -2.02 -17.52 7.36
CA ILE A 123 -2.25 -17.86 8.77
C ILE A 123 -2.94 -19.22 8.89
N GLN A 124 -3.97 -19.48 8.08
CA GLN A 124 -4.70 -20.74 8.10
C GLN A 124 -3.80 -21.93 7.70
N ILE A 125 -2.94 -21.74 6.70
CA ILE A 125 -1.98 -22.74 6.24
C ILE A 125 -0.89 -22.97 7.29
N GLY A 126 -0.42 -21.89 7.95
CA GLY A 126 0.65 -21.93 8.94
C GLY A 126 0.29 -22.54 10.30
N GLY A 127 -1.02 -22.71 10.58
CA GLY A 127 -1.55 -23.32 11.80
C GLY A 127 -1.95 -22.33 12.91
N GLU A 128 -2.57 -22.87 13.96
CA GLU A 128 -3.29 -22.10 15.00
C GLU A 128 -2.43 -21.11 15.84
N ASN A 129 -1.11 -21.23 15.78
CA ASN A 129 -0.20 -20.39 16.59
C ASN A 129 0.24 -19.11 15.90
N ILE A 130 -0.13 -18.89 14.63
CA ILE A 130 0.24 -17.69 13.88
C ILE A 130 -0.90 -16.68 13.96
N GLN A 131 -0.62 -15.51 14.54
CA GLN A 131 -1.55 -14.39 14.57
C GLN A 131 -0.99 -13.24 13.74
N MET A 132 -1.87 -12.42 13.20
CA MET A 132 -1.46 -11.19 12.52
C MET A 132 -0.91 -10.20 13.54
N PRO A 133 0.33 -9.69 13.39
CA PRO A 133 0.87 -8.65 14.25
C PRO A 133 0.09 -7.33 14.16
N TYR A 134 0.11 -6.53 15.24
CA TYR A 134 -0.55 -5.22 15.28
C TYR A 134 -0.08 -4.26 14.18
N ASN A 135 1.22 -4.20 13.90
CA ASN A 135 1.81 -3.36 12.84
C ASN A 135 1.28 -3.74 11.46
N VAL A 136 1.07 -5.03 11.19
CA VAL A 136 0.46 -5.53 9.95
C VAL A 136 -0.99 -5.06 9.86
N ALA A 137 -1.77 -5.28 10.93
CA ALA A 137 -3.17 -4.84 10.98
C ALA A 137 -3.31 -3.33 10.78
N LEU A 138 -2.47 -2.53 11.45
CA LEU A 138 -2.43 -1.08 11.32
C LEU A 138 -2.11 -0.62 9.89
N SER A 139 -1.11 -1.25 9.26
CA SER A 139 -0.71 -0.94 7.88
C SER A 139 -1.84 -1.21 6.89
N LEU A 140 -2.45 -2.38 6.97
CA LEU A 140 -3.55 -2.78 6.08
C LEU A 140 -4.79 -1.91 6.27
N TYR A 141 -5.15 -1.62 7.54
CA TYR A 141 -6.27 -0.74 7.85
C TYR A 141 -6.04 0.66 7.30
N THR A 142 -4.85 1.23 7.51
CA THR A 142 -4.50 2.58 7.02
C THR A 142 -4.57 2.65 5.50
N GLY A 143 -4.02 1.66 4.80
CA GLY A 143 -4.04 1.64 3.34
C GLY A 143 -5.46 1.48 2.78
N MET A 144 -6.28 0.60 3.33
CA MET A 144 -7.69 0.48 2.97
C MET A 144 -8.45 1.79 3.22
N MET A 145 -8.25 2.41 4.39
CA MET A 145 -8.91 3.67 4.76
C MET A 145 -8.53 4.82 3.80
N THR A 146 -7.26 4.91 3.39
CA THR A 146 -6.81 5.94 2.44
C THR A 146 -7.35 5.71 1.03
N ASP A 147 -7.35 4.47 0.57
CA ASP A 147 -7.76 4.10 -0.78
C ASP A 147 -9.27 4.26 -0.99
N THR A 148 -10.06 3.94 0.03
CA THR A 148 -11.51 4.11 0.03
C THR A 148 -11.97 5.54 0.41
N ASN A 149 -11.04 6.48 0.58
CA ASN A 149 -11.35 7.81 1.10
C ASN A 149 -12.20 7.77 2.37
N ASN A 150 -11.70 7.05 3.37
CA ASN A 150 -12.40 6.82 4.66
C ASN A 150 -13.79 6.17 4.47
N PHE A 151 -13.83 5.10 3.68
CA PHE A 151 -15.05 4.32 3.36
C PHE A 151 -16.11 5.07 2.55
N ALA A 152 -15.75 6.17 1.90
CA ALA A 152 -16.66 6.91 1.04
C ALA A 152 -16.81 6.29 -0.37
N ASN A 153 -15.79 5.56 -0.84
CA ASN A 153 -15.74 5.05 -2.22
C ASN A 153 -15.37 3.56 -2.25
N SER A 154 -15.91 2.85 -3.25
CA SER A 154 -15.51 1.48 -3.64
C SER A 154 -15.56 0.44 -2.51
N VAL A 155 -16.42 0.62 -1.51
CA VAL A 155 -16.54 -0.31 -0.37
C VAL A 155 -17.51 -1.45 -0.67
N LEU A 156 -17.16 -2.65 -0.19
CA LEU A 156 -17.93 -3.88 -0.28
C LEU A 156 -18.23 -4.41 1.11
N PRO A 157 -19.16 -5.37 1.27
CA PRO A 157 -19.35 -6.06 2.55
C PRO A 157 -18.08 -6.71 3.10
N SER A 158 -17.20 -7.22 2.22
CA SER A 158 -15.88 -7.76 2.58
C SER A 158 -14.95 -6.69 3.17
N THR A 159 -14.99 -5.46 2.65
CA THR A 159 -14.22 -4.32 3.16
C THR A 159 -14.60 -3.99 4.61
N PHE A 160 -15.90 -3.96 4.92
CA PHE A 160 -16.35 -3.73 6.28
C PHE A 160 -16.03 -4.89 7.23
N ARG A 161 -16.06 -6.14 6.74
CA ARG A 161 -15.59 -7.29 7.51
C ARG A 161 -14.13 -7.16 7.85
N MET A 162 -13.27 -6.89 6.87
CA MET A 162 -11.84 -6.62 7.08
C MET A 162 -11.64 -5.49 8.09
N ALA A 163 -12.35 -4.35 7.94
CA ALA A 163 -12.27 -3.23 8.86
C ALA A 163 -12.59 -3.63 10.30
N SER A 164 -13.69 -4.36 10.49
CA SER A 164 -14.12 -4.86 11.80
C SER A 164 -13.09 -5.79 12.44
N GLU A 165 -12.55 -6.74 11.67
CA GLU A 165 -11.53 -7.68 12.16
C GLU A 165 -10.22 -6.95 12.49
N LEU A 166 -9.78 -5.98 11.68
CA LEU A 166 -8.56 -5.22 11.94
C LEU A 166 -8.69 -4.28 13.14
N LEU A 167 -9.85 -3.67 13.36
CA LEU A 167 -10.11 -2.83 14.54
C LEU A 167 -10.05 -3.64 15.84
N ALA A 168 -10.37 -4.93 15.80
CA ALA A 168 -10.25 -5.82 16.98
C ALA A 168 -8.81 -5.97 17.49
N TYR A 169 -7.81 -5.59 16.70
CA TYR A 169 -6.40 -5.51 17.15
C TYR A 169 -6.10 -4.27 18.00
N GLY A 170 -7.10 -3.42 18.31
CA GLY A 170 -6.94 -2.24 19.14
C GLY A 170 -6.48 -0.98 18.41
N ILE A 171 -6.71 -0.91 17.12
CA ILE A 171 -6.39 0.29 16.32
C ILE A 171 -7.29 1.45 16.77
N ASP A 172 -6.66 2.55 17.21
CA ASP A 172 -7.34 3.81 17.50
C ASP A 172 -7.68 4.52 16.18
N LYS A 173 -8.87 4.20 15.65
CA LYS A 173 -9.36 4.72 14.38
C LYS A 173 -9.43 6.24 14.34
N ASP A 174 -9.86 6.88 15.43
CA ASP A 174 -10.09 8.32 15.45
C ASP A 174 -8.77 9.07 15.44
N LYS A 175 -7.78 8.60 16.21
CA LYS A 175 -6.41 9.10 16.16
C LYS A 175 -5.80 8.91 14.78
N LEU A 176 -5.94 7.72 14.19
CA LEU A 176 -5.42 7.42 12.86
C LEU A 176 -6.04 8.32 11.79
N GLN A 177 -7.36 8.52 11.83
CA GLN A 177 -8.07 9.41 10.92
C GLN A 177 -7.58 10.85 11.04
N GLY A 178 -7.38 11.34 12.27
CA GLY A 178 -6.81 12.66 12.53
C GLY A 178 -5.40 12.81 11.95
N MET A 179 -4.54 11.79 12.07
CA MET A 179 -3.19 11.81 11.50
C MET A 179 -3.19 11.83 9.96
N VAL A 180 -4.04 11.04 9.33
CA VAL A 180 -4.04 10.83 7.88
C VAL A 180 -4.83 11.93 7.15
N PHE A 181 -6.01 12.29 7.62
CA PHE A 181 -6.90 13.23 6.95
C PHE A 181 -6.99 14.60 7.61
N GLY A 182 -6.56 14.75 8.87
CA GLY A 182 -6.64 16.01 9.63
C GLY A 182 -5.37 16.86 9.57
N GLY A 183 -4.25 16.31 9.14
CA GLY A 183 -2.93 16.95 9.18
C GLY A 183 -2.61 17.86 7.98
N TYR A 184 -3.52 18.73 7.57
CA TYR A 184 -3.21 19.66 6.49
C TYR A 184 -2.27 20.78 6.96
N SER A 185 -1.16 20.98 6.23
CA SER A 185 -0.26 22.10 6.47
C SER A 185 -0.95 23.44 6.20
N GLU A 186 -0.52 24.48 6.89
CA GLU A 186 -1.03 25.85 6.66
C GLU A 186 -0.90 26.25 5.18
N SER A 187 0.22 25.94 4.54
CA SER A 187 0.45 26.24 3.11
C SER A 187 -0.57 25.53 2.20
N ARG A 188 -0.94 24.29 2.50
CA ARG A 188 -1.99 23.58 1.76
C ARG A 188 -3.35 24.23 1.95
N MET A 189 -3.69 24.61 3.19
CA MET A 189 -4.97 25.27 3.47
C MET A 189 -5.04 26.65 2.80
N ARG A 190 -3.95 27.42 2.79
CA ARG A 190 -3.87 28.70 2.08
C ARG A 190 -4.03 28.51 0.57
N LEU A 191 -3.35 27.51 -0.01
CA LEU A 191 -3.49 27.18 -1.43
C LEU A 191 -4.94 26.79 -1.78
N MET A 192 -5.57 25.94 -0.99
CA MET A 192 -6.97 25.57 -1.18
C MET A 192 -7.88 26.81 -1.11
N GLY A 193 -7.67 27.67 -0.14
CA GLY A 193 -8.43 28.92 -0.01
C GLY A 193 -8.29 29.82 -1.24
N ASP A 194 -7.07 30.00 -1.75
CA ASP A 194 -6.82 30.79 -2.96
C ASP A 194 -7.49 30.18 -4.20
N MET A 195 -7.38 28.84 -4.36
CA MET A 195 -8.01 28.14 -5.48
C MET A 195 -9.54 28.27 -5.46
N LEU A 196 -10.17 28.09 -4.29
CA LEU A 196 -11.63 28.18 -4.16
C LEU A 196 -12.15 29.60 -4.31
N LEU A 197 -11.45 30.61 -3.74
CA LEU A 197 -11.90 32.00 -3.77
C LEU A 197 -11.58 32.72 -5.08
N ASN A 198 -10.41 32.44 -5.66
CA ASN A 198 -9.86 33.26 -6.73
C ASN A 198 -9.74 32.55 -8.08
N LYS A 199 -9.77 31.22 -8.11
CA LYS A 199 -9.54 30.43 -9.34
C LYS A 199 -10.72 29.55 -9.73
N MET A 200 -11.66 29.29 -8.83
CA MET A 200 -12.83 28.47 -9.11
C MET A 200 -13.75 29.16 -10.11
N THR A 201 -14.14 28.46 -11.16
CA THR A 201 -15.16 28.89 -12.12
C THR A 201 -16.31 27.89 -12.11
N ILE A 202 -17.52 28.38 -11.96
CA ILE A 202 -18.73 27.56 -11.99
C ILE A 202 -19.32 27.59 -13.39
N TYR A 203 -19.52 26.42 -14.01
CA TYR A 203 -20.16 26.25 -15.30
C TYR A 203 -21.51 25.59 -15.12
N ASN A 204 -22.60 26.25 -15.52
CA ASN A 204 -23.98 25.69 -15.55
C ASN A 204 -24.45 25.07 -14.22
N ASN A 205 -24.09 25.66 -13.09
CA ASN A 205 -24.42 25.16 -11.74
C ASN A 205 -23.86 23.77 -11.41
N LEU A 206 -22.78 23.34 -12.05
CA LEU A 206 -21.99 22.15 -11.72
C LEU A 206 -20.72 22.54 -10.97
#